data_fc415ae3550058585d18e54419056435
#
_entry.id   fc415ae3550058585d18e54419056435
#
_cell.length_a   1.000
_cell.length_b   1.000
_cell.length_c   1.000
_cell.angle_alpha   90.00
_cell.angle_beta   90.00
_cell.angle_gamma   90.00
#
_symmetry.space_group_name_H-M   'P 1'
#
loop_
_entity.id
_entity.type
_entity.pdbx_description
1 polymer ?
#
loop_
_entity_poly.entity_id
_entity_poly.type
_entity_poly.pdbx_seq_one_letter_code
_entity_poly.pdbx_strand_id
1 'polypeptide(L)' 'MTSLVQLAVAGDVAEAEQLQELLSAAGIDSHLEPAAEHDPEALDDPPLKVLVAESDLELAVDAIDALSEADEELEAET' A
#
# COMPACT_ATOMS: atom_id res chain seq x y z
N MET A 1 -16.93 10.00 12.00
CA MET A 1 -16.72 9.13 10.84
C MET A 1 -15.31 9.30 10.30
N THR A 2 -14.66 8.19 10.03
CA THR A 2 -13.29 8.24 9.54
C THR A 2 -13.28 8.15 8.01
N SER A 3 -12.62 9.09 7.38
CA SER A 3 -12.50 9.09 5.91
C SER A 3 -11.34 8.19 5.49
N LEU A 4 -11.48 7.57 4.34
CA LEU A 4 -10.40 6.80 3.77
C LEU A 4 -9.53 7.73 2.91
N VAL A 5 -8.23 7.57 3.03
CA VAL A 5 -7.29 8.37 2.26
C VAL A 5 -6.34 7.45 1.51
N GLN A 6 -5.85 7.90 0.38
CA GLN A 6 -4.90 7.14 -0.41
C GLN A 6 -3.53 7.14 0.26
N LEU A 7 -3.03 5.95 0.55
CA LEU A 7 -1.71 5.78 1.15
C LEU A 7 -0.65 5.56 0.06
N ALA A 8 -0.97 4.71 -0.90
CA ALA A 8 -0.03 4.34 -1.94
C ALA A 8 -0.78 3.77 -3.13
N VAL A 9 -0.07 3.63 -4.23
CA VAL A 9 -0.62 2.96 -5.42
C VAL A 9 0.25 1.76 -5.72
N ALA A 10 -0.37 0.59 -5.76
CA ALA A 10 0.33 -0.64 -6.10
C ALA A 10 0.23 -0.90 -7.59
N GLY A 11 1.31 -1.38 -8.18
CA GLY A 11 1.35 -1.62 -9.61
C GLY A 11 0.58 -2.86 -10.04
N ASP A 12 0.36 -3.79 -9.12
CA ASP A 12 -0.40 -5.00 -9.42
C ASP A 12 -1.03 -5.54 -8.13
N VAL A 13 -1.82 -6.60 -8.28
CA VAL A 13 -2.54 -7.20 -7.16
C VAL A 13 -1.59 -7.78 -6.13
N ALA A 14 -0.52 -8.42 -6.58
CA ALA A 14 0.44 -9.04 -5.65
C ALA A 14 1.08 -7.98 -4.75
N GLU A 15 1.47 -6.85 -5.33
CA GLU A 15 2.06 -5.77 -4.56
C GLU A 15 1.04 -5.19 -3.59
N ALA A 16 -0.21 -5.03 -4.03
CA ALA A 16 -1.27 -4.53 -3.17
C ALA A 16 -1.50 -5.44 -1.98
N GLU A 17 -1.51 -6.75 -2.22
CA GLU A 17 -1.69 -7.72 -1.14
C GLU A 17 -0.54 -7.68 -0.14
N GLN A 18 0.67 -7.50 -0.62
CA GLN A 18 1.83 -7.39 0.26
C GLN A 18 1.71 -6.17 1.16
N LEU A 19 1.27 -5.05 0.61
CA LEU A 19 1.05 -3.85 1.40
C LEU A 19 -0.05 -4.07 2.44
N GLN A 20 -1.13 -4.74 2.04
CA GLN A 20 -2.21 -5.04 2.98
C GLN A 20 -1.73 -5.95 4.12
N GLU A 21 -0.92 -6.93 3.82
CA GLU A 21 -0.38 -7.81 4.85
C GLU A 21 0.49 -7.05 5.83
N LEU A 22 1.32 -6.15 5.31
CA LEU A 22 2.17 -5.33 6.15
C LEU A 22 1.32 -4.46 7.07
N LEU A 23 0.32 -3.81 6.53
CA LEU A 23 -0.56 -2.95 7.31
C LEU A 23 -1.37 -3.74 8.32
N SER A 24 -1.86 -4.90 7.94
CA SER A 24 -2.60 -5.76 8.84
C SER A 24 -1.73 -6.21 10.01
N ALA A 25 -0.47 -6.54 9.75
CA ALA A 25 0.47 -6.91 10.80
C ALA A 25 0.72 -5.77 11.78
N ALA A 26 0.57 -4.53 11.31
CA ALA A 26 0.70 -3.35 12.16
C ALA A 26 -0.62 -2.97 12.83
N GLY A 27 -1.68 -3.74 12.60
CA GLY A 27 -2.99 -3.45 13.20
C GLY A 27 -3.78 -2.41 12.44
N ILE A 28 -3.45 -2.19 11.18
CA ILE A 28 -4.09 -1.17 10.35
C ILE A 28 -4.96 -1.83 9.29
N ASP A 29 -6.22 -1.42 9.23
CA ASP A 29 -7.12 -1.90 8.18
C ASP A 29 -6.85 -1.11 6.90
N SER A 30 -6.81 -1.81 5.79
CA SER A 30 -6.61 -1.19 4.49
C SER A 30 -7.66 -1.66 3.51
N HIS A 31 -7.86 -0.86 2.47
CA HIS A 31 -8.82 -1.16 1.42
C HIS A 31 -8.16 -0.98 0.07
N LEU A 32 -8.58 -1.77 -0.90
CA LEU A 32 -8.06 -1.66 -2.25
C LEU A 32 -9.15 -1.16 -3.18
N GLU A 33 -8.80 -0.23 -4.04
CA GLU A 33 -9.71 0.27 -5.06
C GLU A 33 -8.95 0.43 -6.37
N PRO A 34 -9.63 0.26 -7.51
CA PRO A 34 -8.97 0.51 -8.78
C PRO A 34 -8.49 1.96 -8.84
N ALA A 35 -7.26 2.15 -9.24
CA ALA A 35 -6.72 3.49 -9.41
C ALA A 35 -7.15 4.03 -10.77
N ALA A 36 -7.74 5.21 -10.77
CA ALA A 36 -8.12 5.90 -11.98
C ALA A 36 -8.97 5.03 -12.92
N GLU A 37 -9.20 5.51 -14.10
CA GLU A 37 -9.99 4.79 -15.08
C GLU A 37 -9.20 3.64 -15.66
N HIS A 38 -9.78 2.47 -15.58
CA HIS A 38 -9.19 1.28 -16.14
C HIS A 38 -9.72 1.08 -17.55
N ASP A 39 -8.81 0.94 -18.50
CA ASP A 39 -9.18 0.65 -19.87
C ASP A 39 -9.55 -0.83 -19.98
N PRO A 40 -10.80 -1.17 -20.32
CA PRO A 40 -11.19 -2.57 -20.39
C PRO A 40 -10.44 -3.35 -21.48
N GLU A 41 -9.78 -2.65 -22.38
CA GLU A 41 -8.97 -3.31 -23.41
C GLU A 41 -7.55 -3.60 -22.93
N ALA A 42 -7.15 -3.03 -21.83
CA ALA A 42 -5.82 -3.30 -21.28
C ALA A 42 -5.72 -4.74 -20.83
N LEU A 43 -4.65 -5.39 -21.23
CA LEU A 43 -4.43 -6.79 -20.86
C LEU A 43 -3.70 -6.93 -19.53
N ASP A 44 -3.08 -5.86 -19.08
CA ASP A 44 -2.35 -5.85 -17.82
C ASP A 44 -3.29 -5.58 -16.65
N ASP A 45 -2.90 -6.05 -15.49
CA ASP A 45 -3.65 -5.76 -14.27
C ASP A 45 -3.66 -4.26 -14.02
N PRO A 46 -4.81 -3.70 -13.65
CA PRO A 46 -4.86 -2.27 -13.35
C PRO A 46 -4.13 -1.97 -12.06
N PRO A 47 -3.57 -0.77 -11.93
CA PRO A 47 -3.00 -0.36 -10.67
C PRO A 47 -4.09 -0.25 -9.61
N LEU A 48 -3.73 -0.47 -8.35
CA LEU A 48 -4.67 -0.43 -7.24
C LEU A 48 -4.25 0.63 -6.24
N LYS A 49 -5.23 1.35 -5.73
CA LYS A 49 -4.99 2.30 -4.66
C LYS A 49 -5.11 1.56 -3.34
N VAL A 50 -4.15 1.77 -2.47
CA VAL A 50 -4.22 1.25 -1.10
C VAL A 50 -4.70 2.40 -0.22
N LEU A 51 -5.86 2.21 0.40
CA LEU A 51 -6.49 3.23 1.22
C LEU A 51 -6.52 2.81 2.67
N VAL A 52 -6.32 3.77 3.56
CA VAL A 52 -6.41 3.55 5.00
C VAL A 52 -7.26 4.64 5.61
N ALA A 53 -7.73 4.42 6.83
CA ALA A 53 -8.44 5.46 7.55
C ALA A 53 -7.52 6.64 7.77
N GLU A 54 -8.04 7.84 7.65
CA GLU A 54 -7.25 9.06 7.83
C GLU A 54 -6.52 9.05 9.18
N SER A 55 -7.18 8.56 10.21
CA SER A 55 -6.58 8.49 11.54
C SER A 55 -5.42 7.51 11.62
N ASP A 56 -5.33 6.57 10.69
CA ASP A 56 -4.27 5.57 10.68
C ASP A 56 -3.16 5.91 9.69
N LEU A 57 -3.30 7.01 8.97
CA LEU A 57 -2.35 7.36 7.91
C LEU A 57 -0.91 7.46 8.40
N GLU A 58 -0.69 8.10 9.53
CA GLU A 58 0.67 8.23 10.06
C GLU A 58 1.27 6.89 10.42
N LEU A 59 0.49 6.02 11.05
CA LEU A 59 0.96 4.68 11.40
C LEU A 59 1.28 3.88 10.13
N ALA A 60 0.44 4.03 9.11
CA ALA A 60 0.66 3.32 7.86
C ALA A 60 1.93 3.80 7.15
N VAL A 61 2.17 5.09 7.13
CA VAL A 61 3.39 5.64 6.55
C VAL A 61 4.61 5.15 7.30
N ASP A 62 4.55 5.13 8.63
CA ASP A 62 5.65 4.64 9.44
C ASP A 62 5.95 3.16 9.17
N ALA A 63 4.91 2.35 8.99
CA ALA A 63 5.09 0.94 8.71
C ALA A 63 5.81 0.72 7.38
N ILE A 64 5.45 1.50 6.37
CA ILE A 64 6.08 1.40 5.06
C ILE A 64 7.51 1.91 5.09
N ASP A 65 7.75 3.00 5.81
CA ASP A 65 9.10 3.55 5.95
C ASP A 65 10.02 2.57 6.65
N ALA A 66 9.51 1.89 7.67
CA ALA A 66 10.31 0.90 8.39
C ALA A 66 10.73 -0.24 7.47
N LEU A 67 9.84 -0.65 6.57
CA LEU A 67 10.16 -1.69 5.61
C LEU A 67 11.25 -1.22 4.65
N SER A 68 11.12 0.01 4.15
CA SER A 68 12.12 0.57 3.23
C SER A 68 13.48 0.73 3.90
N GLU A 69 13.50 1.16 5.16
CA GLU A 69 14.75 1.30 5.89
C GLU A 69 15.43 -0.04 6.11
N ALA A 70 14.64 -1.07 6.39
CA ALA A 70 15.20 -2.41 6.57
C ALA A 70 15.86 -2.91 5.30
N ASP A 71 15.24 -2.65 4.16
CA ASP A 71 15.82 -3.02 2.87
C ASP A 71 17.13 -2.30 2.60
N GLU A 72 17.17 -1.01 2.91
CA GLU A 72 18.38 -0.21 2.72
C GLU A 72 19.51 -0.68 3.63
N GLU A 73 19.18 -1.04 4.85
CA GLU A 73 20.20 -1.54 5.78
C GLU A 73 20.81 -2.83 5.30
N LEU A 74 19.97 -3.72 4.73
CA LEU A 74 20.48 -4.98 4.19
C LEU A 74 21.44 -4.75 3.03
N GLU A 75 21.14 -3.77 2.19
CA GLU A 75 22.01 -3.43 1.07
C GLU A 75 23.33 -2.81 1.54
N ALA A 76 23.26 -2.02 2.59
CA ALA A 76 24.45 -1.36 3.12
C ALA A 76 25.46 -2.34 3.69
N GLU A 77 25.01 -3.49 4.16
CA GLU A 77 25.89 -4.49 4.73
C GLU A 77 26.65 -5.29 3.68
N THR A 78 26.19 -5.27 2.48
CA THR A 78 26.86 -5.98 1.40
C THR A 78 27.81 -5.05 0.66
#